data_679821445c5df2536312b875c226322a
#
_entry.id   679821445c5df2536312b875c226322a
#
_cell.length_a   1.000
_cell.length_b   1.000
_cell.length_c   1.000
_cell.angle_alpha   90.00
_cell.angle_beta   90.00
_cell.angle_gamma   90.00
#
_symmetry.space_group_name_H-M   'P 1'
#
loop_
_entity.id
_entity.type
_entity.pdbx_description
1 polymer ?
#
loop_
_entity_poly.entity_id
_entity_poly.type
_entity_poly.pdbx_seq_one_letter_code
_entity_poly.pdbx_strand_id
1 'polypeptide(L)'
;MEITTSSAGTQHRAAVQKRRLKVPWLAVPVILGALSLLTAGYLVSFNEITIADDHSAKPSTVRTHQRTVEGALREAGVTLFAEDIVNPPRSTELKRGDTITIQRALLARLYIGSDQPKLVRTHATTVK
;
A
#
# COMPACT_ATOMS: atom_id res chain seq x y z
N MET A 1 82.41 -11.98 -26.27
CA MET A 1 81.74 -11.55 -25.03
C MET A 1 80.25 -11.42 -25.36
N GLU A 2 79.50 -12.42 -25.05
CA GLU A 2 78.04 -12.44 -25.31
C GLU A 2 77.33 -12.19 -24.02
N ILE A 3 76.51 -11.20 -24.05
CA ILE A 3 75.55 -10.95 -22.95
C ILE A 3 74.18 -11.37 -23.46
N THR A 4 73.76 -12.54 -23.03
CA THR A 4 72.40 -13.06 -23.33
C THR A 4 71.47 -12.58 -22.25
N THR A 5 70.70 -11.56 -22.54
CA THR A 5 69.59 -11.13 -21.67
C THR A 5 68.34 -11.86 -22.03
N SER A 6 68.03 -12.91 -21.30
CA SER A 6 66.76 -13.61 -21.37
C SER A 6 65.71 -12.90 -20.51
N SER A 7 64.85 -12.15 -21.14
CA SER A 7 63.65 -11.59 -20.53
C SER A 7 62.50 -12.56 -20.67
N ALA A 8 62.31 -13.39 -19.68
CA ALA A 8 61.09 -14.18 -19.55
C ALA A 8 59.97 -13.36 -18.97
N GLY A 9 59.18 -12.72 -19.84
CA GLY A 9 57.94 -12.07 -19.46
C GLY A 9 56.89 -13.10 -19.11
N THR A 10 56.75 -13.41 -17.84
CA THR A 10 55.66 -14.24 -17.32
C THR A 10 54.37 -13.45 -17.39
N GLN A 11 53.65 -13.61 -18.48
CA GLN A 11 52.27 -13.11 -18.55
C GLN A 11 51.36 -14.06 -17.76
N HIS A 12 51.09 -13.66 -16.51
CA HIS A 12 49.95 -14.22 -15.77
C HIS A 12 48.65 -13.78 -16.44
N ARG A 13 48.21 -14.52 -17.42
CA ARG A 13 46.83 -14.49 -17.86
C ARG A 13 45.99 -15.08 -16.74
N ALA A 14 45.42 -14.21 -15.90
CA ALA A 14 44.34 -14.60 -15.00
C ALA A 14 43.17 -15.13 -15.86
N ALA A 15 43.09 -16.45 -15.94
CA ALA A 15 41.95 -17.10 -16.53
C ALA A 15 40.73 -16.77 -15.65
N VAL A 16 39.91 -15.82 -16.09
CA VAL A 16 38.59 -15.60 -15.53
C VAL A 16 37.78 -16.84 -15.80
N GLN A 17 37.83 -17.74 -14.84
CA GLN A 17 37.05 -18.96 -14.86
C GLN A 17 35.58 -18.55 -14.71
N LYS A 18 34.88 -18.35 -15.82
CA LYS A 18 33.42 -18.24 -15.85
C LYS A 18 32.86 -19.51 -15.24
N ARG A 19 32.62 -19.51 -13.95
CA ARG A 19 31.79 -20.51 -13.30
C ARG A 19 30.41 -20.44 -13.94
N ARG A 20 30.20 -21.26 -14.96
CA ARG A 20 28.86 -21.55 -15.44
C ARG A 20 28.14 -22.23 -14.28
N LEU A 21 27.31 -21.47 -13.58
CA LEU A 21 26.33 -22.03 -12.66
C LEU A 21 25.50 -23.02 -13.47
N LYS A 22 25.86 -24.30 -13.38
CA LYS A 22 25.00 -25.37 -13.87
C LYS A 22 23.83 -25.40 -12.93
N VAL A 23 22.82 -24.57 -13.21
CA VAL A 23 21.54 -24.66 -12.53
C VAL A 23 21.01 -26.05 -12.89
N PRO A 24 20.90 -26.99 -11.94
CA PRO A 24 20.36 -28.30 -12.25
C PRO A 24 18.96 -28.10 -12.82
N TRP A 25 18.69 -28.66 -13.95
CA TRP A 25 17.40 -28.50 -14.65
C TRP A 25 16.18 -28.79 -13.77
N LEU A 26 16.37 -29.59 -12.71
CA LEU A 26 15.39 -29.86 -11.67
C LEU A 26 15.12 -28.63 -10.75
N ALA A 27 16.02 -27.66 -10.69
CA ALA A 27 15.82 -26.44 -9.89
C ALA A 27 14.83 -25.48 -10.57
N VAL A 28 14.70 -25.54 -11.90
CA VAL A 28 13.79 -24.67 -12.64
C VAL A 28 12.32 -24.91 -12.25
N PRO A 29 11.79 -26.14 -12.24
CA PRO A 29 10.40 -26.38 -11.83
C PRO A 29 10.15 -26.08 -10.34
N VAL A 30 11.15 -26.27 -9.49
CA VAL A 30 11.04 -25.93 -8.07
C VAL A 30 10.93 -24.41 -7.87
N ILE A 31 11.74 -23.62 -8.57
CA ILE A 31 11.70 -22.16 -8.50
C ILE A 31 10.38 -21.65 -9.09
N LEU A 32 9.91 -22.19 -10.20
CA LEU A 32 8.62 -21.82 -10.78
C LEU A 32 7.45 -22.18 -9.86
N GLY A 33 7.50 -23.34 -9.22
CA GLY A 33 6.49 -23.76 -8.25
C GLY A 33 6.46 -22.85 -7.02
N ALA A 34 7.62 -22.51 -6.46
CA ALA A 34 7.72 -21.59 -5.32
C ALA A 34 7.23 -20.18 -5.71
N LEU A 35 7.57 -19.69 -6.89
CA LEU A 35 7.12 -18.39 -7.38
C LEU A 35 5.60 -18.36 -7.58
N SER A 36 5.02 -19.45 -8.12
CA SER A 36 3.57 -19.59 -8.29
C SER A 36 2.83 -19.58 -6.94
N LEU A 37 3.36 -20.28 -5.93
CA LEU A 37 2.78 -20.29 -4.58
C LEU A 37 2.84 -18.91 -3.92
N LEU A 38 3.94 -18.17 -4.08
CA LEU A 38 4.08 -16.81 -3.57
C LEU A 38 3.08 -15.86 -4.25
N THR A 39 2.92 -15.98 -5.56
CA THR A 39 1.96 -15.16 -6.32
C THR A 39 0.52 -15.48 -5.92
N ALA A 40 0.17 -16.75 -5.79
CA ALA A 40 -1.17 -17.15 -5.32
C ALA A 40 -1.45 -16.66 -3.90
N GLY A 41 -0.49 -16.79 -2.98
CA GLY A 41 -0.59 -16.27 -1.61
C GLY A 41 -0.79 -14.75 -1.58
N TYR A 42 -0.08 -14.02 -2.43
CA TYR A 42 -0.23 -12.58 -2.56
C TYR A 42 -1.63 -12.19 -3.05
N LEU A 43 -2.15 -12.86 -4.07
CA LEU A 43 -3.49 -12.58 -4.62
C LEU A 43 -4.63 -12.90 -3.64
N VAL A 44 -4.46 -13.90 -2.78
CA VAL A 44 -5.47 -14.28 -1.76
C VAL A 44 -5.41 -13.37 -0.54
N SER A 45 -4.31 -12.64 -0.33
CA SER A 45 -4.10 -11.77 0.84
C SER A 45 -4.90 -10.46 0.81
N PHE A 46 -5.59 -10.14 -0.27
CA PHE A 46 -6.43 -8.94 -0.34
C PHE A 46 -7.70 -9.09 0.49
N ASN A 47 -7.99 -8.09 1.29
CA ASN A 47 -9.28 -7.88 1.89
C ASN A 47 -10.14 -7.03 0.96
N GLU A 48 -11.29 -7.54 0.59
CA GLU A 48 -12.30 -6.79 -0.14
C GLU A 48 -13.23 -6.14 0.89
N ILE A 49 -13.31 -4.82 0.87
CA ILE A 49 -14.09 -4.01 1.80
C ILE A 49 -15.00 -3.07 1.04
N THR A 50 -16.10 -2.69 1.65
CA THR A 50 -17.03 -1.71 1.09
C THR A 50 -16.92 -0.40 1.85
N ILE A 51 -16.73 0.71 1.14
CA ILE A 51 -16.69 2.06 1.70
C ILE A 51 -17.99 2.76 1.31
N ALA A 52 -18.80 3.08 2.31
CA ALA A 52 -20.02 3.87 2.18
C ALA A 52 -19.76 5.28 2.73
N ASP A 53 -19.62 6.25 1.84
CA ASP A 53 -19.44 7.66 2.18
C ASP A 53 -20.79 8.37 1.92
N ASP A 54 -21.31 9.12 2.90
CA ASP A 54 -22.59 9.82 2.82
C ASP A 54 -22.62 10.91 1.72
N HIS A 55 -21.45 11.37 1.29
CA HIS A 55 -21.31 12.28 0.14
C HIS A 55 -21.26 11.55 -1.21
N SER A 56 -21.10 10.24 -1.22
CA SER A 56 -21.06 9.42 -2.42
C SER A 56 -22.40 8.75 -2.68
N ALA A 57 -22.96 8.92 -3.86
CA ALA A 57 -24.25 8.32 -4.22
C ALA A 57 -24.24 6.79 -4.23
N LYS A 58 -23.07 6.16 -4.26
CA LYS A 58 -22.92 4.70 -4.28
C LYS A 58 -21.74 4.27 -3.41
N PRO A 59 -21.88 3.15 -2.67
CA PRO A 59 -20.76 2.53 -1.97
C PRO A 59 -19.70 2.07 -2.96
N SER A 60 -18.45 2.21 -2.58
CA SER A 60 -17.29 1.78 -3.36
C SER A 60 -16.66 0.53 -2.75
N THR A 61 -16.45 -0.50 -3.56
CA THR A 61 -15.73 -1.70 -3.13
C THR A 61 -14.26 -1.55 -3.46
N VAL A 62 -13.42 -1.71 -2.46
CA VAL A 62 -11.96 -1.54 -2.55
C VAL A 62 -11.26 -2.80 -2.07
N ARG A 63 -10.19 -3.18 -2.76
CA ARG A 63 -9.29 -4.25 -2.35
C ARG A 63 -8.07 -3.65 -1.69
N THR A 64 -7.77 -4.08 -0.48
CA THR A 64 -6.67 -3.57 0.32
C THR A 64 -5.89 -4.67 1.02
N HIS A 65 -4.60 -4.44 1.24
CA HIS A 65 -3.76 -5.26 2.12
C HIS A 65 -3.68 -4.70 3.54
N GLN A 66 -4.29 -3.55 3.77
CA GLN A 66 -4.25 -2.90 5.07
C GLN A 66 -5.08 -3.69 6.09
N ARG A 67 -4.57 -3.74 7.31
CA ARG A 67 -5.23 -4.44 8.42
C ARG A 67 -6.15 -3.53 9.22
N THR A 68 -6.06 -2.22 9.04
CA THR A 68 -6.84 -1.25 9.81
C THR A 68 -7.70 -0.39 8.91
N VAL A 69 -8.81 0.11 9.45
CA VAL A 69 -9.73 1.02 8.78
C VAL A 69 -8.99 2.25 8.25
N GLU A 70 -8.13 2.86 9.08
CA GLU A 70 -7.35 4.04 8.67
C GLU A 70 -6.42 3.75 7.50
N GLY A 71 -5.71 2.63 7.56
CA GLY A 71 -4.81 2.20 6.49
C GLY A 71 -5.55 2.01 5.16
N ALA A 72 -6.70 1.34 5.20
CA ALA A 72 -7.52 1.07 4.02
C ALA A 72 -8.10 2.35 3.41
N LEU A 73 -8.59 3.27 4.21
CA LEU A 73 -9.11 4.55 3.74
C LEU A 73 -8.02 5.40 3.10
N ARG A 74 -6.81 5.41 3.69
CA ARG A 74 -5.66 6.11 3.12
C ARG A 74 -5.22 5.50 1.79
N GLU A 75 -5.19 4.17 1.68
CA GLU A 75 -4.87 3.46 0.43
C GLU A 75 -5.92 3.72 -0.64
N ALA A 76 -7.19 3.81 -0.27
CA ALA A 76 -8.29 4.17 -1.15
C ALA A 76 -8.31 5.66 -1.57
N GLY A 77 -7.38 6.48 -1.07
CA GLY A 77 -7.30 7.91 -1.37
C GLY A 77 -8.40 8.75 -0.70
N VAL A 78 -9.06 8.20 0.33
CA VAL A 78 -10.12 8.88 1.07
C VAL A 78 -9.51 9.82 2.10
N THR A 79 -9.63 11.13 1.89
CA THR A 79 -9.20 12.14 2.86
C THR A 79 -10.26 12.28 3.94
N LEU A 80 -9.86 12.09 5.19
CA LEU A 80 -10.71 12.28 6.37
C LEU A 80 -10.33 13.56 7.09
N PHE A 81 -11.34 14.28 7.55
CA PHE A 81 -11.17 15.39 8.48
C PHE A 81 -11.30 14.92 9.93
N ALA A 82 -10.84 15.75 10.87
CA ALA A 82 -10.88 15.40 12.29
C ALA A 82 -12.31 15.20 12.81
N GLU A 83 -13.23 15.96 12.23
CA GLU A 83 -14.65 15.97 12.60
C GLU A 83 -15.47 14.87 11.91
N ASP A 84 -14.92 14.16 10.91
CA ASP A 84 -15.62 13.06 10.23
C ASP A 84 -15.76 11.85 11.14
N ILE A 85 -16.96 11.26 11.18
CA ILE A 85 -17.24 10.05 11.94
C ILE A 85 -17.05 8.84 11.03
N VAL A 86 -16.22 7.92 11.47
CA VAL A 86 -15.95 6.66 10.76
C VAL A 86 -16.40 5.49 11.61
N ASN A 87 -17.20 4.62 11.04
CA ASN A 87 -17.66 3.40 11.68
C ASN A 87 -17.35 2.18 10.79
N PRO A 88 -16.62 1.17 11.29
CA PRO A 88 -15.99 1.06 12.61
C PRO A 88 -14.84 2.08 12.82
N PRO A 89 -14.40 2.27 14.08
CA PRO A 89 -13.33 3.22 14.42
C PRO A 89 -12.07 3.02 13.60
N ARG A 90 -11.31 4.09 13.36
CA ARG A 90 -10.10 4.10 12.49
C ARG A 90 -9.05 3.05 12.86
N SER A 91 -8.94 2.73 14.16
CA SER A 91 -7.98 1.74 14.69
C SER A 91 -8.46 0.29 14.61
N THR A 92 -9.72 0.07 14.20
CA THR A 92 -10.30 -1.26 14.13
C THR A 92 -9.62 -2.11 13.07
N GLU A 93 -9.39 -3.39 13.40
CA GLU A 93 -8.84 -4.37 12.47
C GLU A 93 -9.91 -4.78 11.45
N LEU A 94 -9.55 -4.71 10.17
CA LEU A 94 -10.42 -5.04 9.05
C LEU A 94 -10.44 -6.53 8.76
N LYS A 95 -11.62 -7.03 8.45
CA LYS A 95 -11.86 -8.36 7.92
C LYS A 95 -12.42 -8.28 6.49
N ARG A 96 -12.28 -9.36 5.76
CA ARG A 96 -12.86 -9.47 4.43
C ARG A 96 -14.38 -9.31 4.50
N GLY A 97 -14.93 -8.44 3.65
CA GLY A 97 -16.35 -8.15 3.58
C GLY A 97 -16.83 -7.06 4.53
N ASP A 98 -15.92 -6.46 5.32
CA ASP A 98 -16.31 -5.37 6.21
C ASP A 98 -16.79 -4.15 5.42
N THR A 99 -17.75 -3.45 6.02
CA THR A 99 -18.26 -2.18 5.49
C THR A 99 -17.81 -1.04 6.39
N ILE A 100 -17.17 -0.05 5.79
CA ILE A 100 -16.75 1.18 6.45
C ILE A 100 -17.74 2.27 6.07
N THR A 101 -18.41 2.84 7.05
CA THR A 101 -19.33 3.97 6.85
C THR A 101 -18.65 5.25 7.28
N ILE A 102 -18.68 6.26 6.40
CA ILE A 102 -18.11 7.58 6.65
C ILE A 102 -19.25 8.59 6.66
N GLN A 103 -19.42 9.27 7.79
CA GLN A 103 -20.32 10.40 7.92
C GLN A 103 -19.49 11.68 7.91
N ARG A 104 -19.65 12.49 6.86
CA ARG A 104 -18.91 13.72 6.67
C ARG A 104 -19.47 14.85 7.54
N ALA A 105 -18.59 15.60 8.18
CA ALA A 105 -18.99 16.83 8.87
C ALA A 105 -19.35 17.90 7.84
N LEU A 106 -20.52 18.48 8.00
CA LEU A 106 -21.00 19.59 7.17
C LEU A 106 -20.28 20.90 7.53
N LEU A 107 -19.96 21.68 6.52
CA LEU A 107 -19.38 23.00 6.69
C LEU A 107 -20.52 24.02 6.90
N ALA A 108 -20.72 24.45 8.15
CA ALA A 108 -21.72 25.46 8.49
C ALA A 108 -21.06 26.84 8.70
N ARG A 109 -21.74 27.89 8.23
CA ARG A 109 -21.39 29.28 8.55
C ARG A 109 -22.20 29.72 9.76
N LEU A 110 -21.51 29.96 10.86
CA LEU A 110 -22.14 30.45 12.08
C LEU A 110 -22.03 31.96 12.14
N TYR A 111 -23.17 32.64 12.22
CA TYR A 111 -23.25 34.10 12.44
C TYR A 111 -23.60 34.35 13.91
N ILE A 112 -22.71 34.99 14.63
CA ILE A 112 -22.92 35.37 16.03
C ILE A 112 -22.93 36.90 16.10
N GLY A 113 -24.13 37.48 16.17
CA GLY A 113 -24.28 38.93 16.20
C GLY A 113 -23.89 39.61 14.90
N SER A 114 -23.19 40.73 14.96
CA SER A 114 -22.69 41.50 13.82
C SER A 114 -21.26 41.11 13.39
N ASP A 115 -20.69 40.07 13.99
CA ASP A 115 -19.33 39.63 13.70
C ASP A 115 -19.21 38.86 12.36
N GLN A 116 -17.98 38.73 11.90
CA GLN A 116 -17.70 37.97 10.69
C GLN A 116 -18.11 36.50 10.85
N PRO A 117 -18.68 35.87 9.81
CA PRO A 117 -19.12 34.47 9.88
C PRO A 117 -17.95 33.54 10.17
N LYS A 118 -18.10 32.73 11.21
CA LYS A 118 -17.15 31.67 11.54
C LYS A 118 -17.54 30.38 10.84
N LEU A 119 -16.59 29.79 10.09
CA LEU A 119 -16.78 28.48 9.49
C LEU A 119 -16.55 27.38 10.54
N VAL A 120 -17.56 26.54 10.73
CA VAL A 120 -17.50 25.41 11.68
C VAL A 120 -17.92 24.14 10.96
N ARG A 121 -17.18 23.06 11.18
CA ARG A 121 -17.58 21.73 10.72
C ARG A 121 -18.39 21.05 11.81
N THR A 122 -19.54 20.53 11.46
CA THR A 122 -20.48 19.92 12.42
C THR A 122 -21.29 18.79 11.79
N HIS A 123 -21.72 17.86 12.61
CA HIS A 123 -22.71 16.84 12.26
C HIS A 123 -24.14 17.27 12.67
N ALA A 124 -24.29 18.41 13.31
CA ALA A 124 -25.60 18.90 13.71
C ALA A 124 -26.40 19.38 12.50
N THR A 125 -27.60 18.86 12.36
CA THR A 125 -28.54 19.22 11.29
C THR A 125 -29.38 20.45 11.68
N THR A 126 -29.39 20.80 12.95
CA THR A 126 -30.21 21.90 13.49
C THR A 126 -29.44 22.67 14.55
N VAL A 127 -29.48 23.99 14.46
CA VAL A 127 -29.01 24.91 15.51
C VAL A 127 -30.19 25.19 16.45
N LYS A 128 -30.02 24.83 17.73
CA LYS A 128 -30.98 25.21 18.78
C LYS A 128 -30.56 26.52 19.41
#